data_ef2ef216c27c6b4f85d94d609bddef5b
#
_entry.id   ef2ef216c27c6b4f85d94d609bddef5b
#
_cell.length_a   1.000
_cell.length_b   1.000
_cell.length_c   1.000
_cell.angle_alpha   90.00
_cell.angle_beta   90.00
_cell.angle_gamma   90.00
#
_symmetry.space_group_name_H-M   'P 1'
#
loop_
_entity.id
_entity.type
_entity.pdbx_description
1 polymer ?
#
loop_
_entity_poly.entity_id
_entity_poly.type
_entity_poly.pdbx_seq_one_letter_code
_entity_poly.pdbx_strand_id
1 'polypeptide(L)'
;MTAAAQARGFVLDNSVLCGWFLANQASDYGDAVAQQLRHVDAHAPWLLQLECTNVLRTACRRGVMTIGSAHTVVDQVNLLPIHIDPTPPQPANLLSLALRFGLTSYDAAYLELALRLQLPVATRDAELAEAAWASGIGVLAVGGA
;
A
#
# COMPACT_ATOMS: atom_id res chain seq x y z
N MET A 1 -12.42 -9.70 -22.71
CA MET A 1 -12.20 -9.57 -22.17
C MET A 1 -12.33 -9.66 -21.43
N THR A 2 -12.17 -9.73 -21.28
CA THR A 2 -12.27 -9.81 -20.58
C THR A 2 -12.34 -9.63 -19.56
N ALA A 3 -12.85 -10.04 -19.70
CA ALA A 3 -13.21 -9.98 -18.49
C ALA A 3 -12.26 -9.37 -17.69
N ALA A 4 -12.42 -8.25 -17.83
CA ALA A 4 -11.83 -7.59 -16.85
C ALA A 4 -11.25 -8.58 -15.94
N ALA A 5 -10.16 -9.04 -16.33
CA ALA A 5 -9.42 -9.87 -15.46
C ALA A 5 -9.58 -9.23 -14.12
N GLN A 6 -10.36 -9.83 -13.30
CA GLN A 6 -10.38 -9.46 -11.91
C GLN A 6 -8.94 -9.45 -11.49
N ALA A 7 -8.49 -8.33 -10.95
CA ALA A 7 -7.14 -8.24 -10.49
C ALA A 7 -6.86 -9.46 -9.63
N ARG A 8 -5.80 -10.16 -9.95
CA ARG A 8 -5.38 -11.33 -9.16
C ARG A 8 -4.83 -10.91 -7.81
N GLY A 9 -4.71 -9.63 -7.60
CA GLY A 9 -4.18 -9.04 -6.40
C GLY A 9 -3.99 -7.55 -6.57
N PHE A 10 -3.31 -6.95 -5.62
CA PHE A 10 -3.02 -5.52 -5.66
C PHE A 10 -1.76 -5.24 -4.83
N VAL A 11 -1.18 -4.07 -5.06
CA VAL A 11 -0.08 -3.58 -4.24
C VAL A 11 -0.68 -2.66 -3.18
N LEU A 12 -0.46 -2.99 -1.92
CA LEU A 12 -1.01 -2.28 -0.77
C LEU A 12 -0.05 -1.17 -0.34
N ASP A 13 -0.51 0.07 -0.41
CA ASP A 13 0.23 1.22 0.10
C ASP A 13 -0.05 1.42 1.60
N ASN A 14 0.92 1.98 2.29
CA ASN A 14 0.82 2.25 3.71
C ASN A 14 -0.34 3.18 4.08
N SER A 15 -0.74 4.08 3.19
CA SER A 15 -1.88 4.97 3.43
C SER A 15 -3.18 4.20 3.67
N VAL A 16 -3.35 3.05 3.04
CA VAL A 16 -4.50 2.18 3.24
C VAL A 16 -4.33 1.33 4.49
N LEU A 17 -3.17 0.71 4.65
CA LEU A 17 -2.89 -0.14 5.82
C LEU A 17 -3.10 0.61 7.13
N CYS A 18 -2.60 1.83 7.22
CA CYS A 18 -2.73 2.64 8.43
C CYS A 18 -4.19 2.92 8.79
N GLY A 19 -5.05 3.06 7.82
CA GLY A 19 -6.47 3.28 8.03
C GLY A 19 -7.18 2.12 8.72
N TRP A 20 -6.59 0.93 8.67
CA TRP A 20 -7.17 -0.24 9.33
C TRP A 20 -6.90 -0.26 10.84
N PHE A 21 -5.92 0.49 11.30
CA PHE A 21 -5.47 0.46 12.70
C PHE A 21 -5.50 1.81 13.40
N LEU A 22 -5.62 2.91 12.65
CA LEU A 22 -5.67 4.26 13.19
C LEU A 22 -6.98 4.94 12.78
N ALA A 23 -7.81 5.26 13.78
CA ALA A 23 -9.14 5.79 13.53
C ALA A 23 -9.12 7.10 12.71
N ASN A 24 -8.13 7.95 12.93
CA ASN A 24 -8.02 9.22 12.21
C ASN A 24 -7.58 9.06 10.74
N GLN A 25 -7.24 7.85 10.33
CA GLN A 25 -6.86 7.55 8.94
C GLN A 25 -7.82 6.56 8.27
N ALA A 26 -8.88 6.19 8.96
CA ALA A 26 -9.89 5.28 8.42
C ALA A 26 -10.63 5.92 7.22
N SER A 27 -11.06 5.08 6.30
CA SER A 27 -11.81 5.51 5.13
C SER A 27 -12.66 4.37 4.58
N ASP A 28 -13.72 4.74 3.88
CA ASP A 28 -14.57 3.74 3.22
C ASP A 28 -13.79 2.96 2.17
N TYR A 29 -12.91 3.64 1.44
CA TYR A 29 -12.04 2.98 0.47
C TYR A 29 -11.14 1.95 1.15
N GLY A 30 -10.48 2.34 2.25
CA GLY A 30 -9.62 1.43 3.00
C GLY A 30 -10.36 0.19 3.51
N ASP A 31 -11.58 0.40 4.02
CA ASP A 31 -12.42 -0.71 4.49
C ASP A 31 -12.80 -1.65 3.34
N ALA A 32 -13.12 -1.10 2.19
CA ALA A 32 -13.46 -1.89 1.00
C ALA A 32 -12.24 -2.68 0.50
N VAL A 33 -11.04 -2.09 0.56
CA VAL A 33 -9.80 -2.80 0.23
C VAL A 33 -9.59 -3.98 1.18
N ALA A 34 -9.83 -3.78 2.48
CA ALA A 34 -9.70 -4.86 3.46
C ALA A 34 -10.59 -6.06 3.11
N GLN A 35 -11.79 -5.80 2.59
CA GLN A 35 -12.68 -6.89 2.16
C GLN A 35 -12.09 -7.69 1.00
N GLN A 36 -11.31 -7.06 0.14
CA GLN A 36 -10.67 -7.74 -0.99
C GLN A 36 -9.66 -8.80 -0.55
N LEU A 37 -9.09 -8.66 0.65
CA LEU A 37 -8.12 -9.65 1.16
C LEU A 37 -8.71 -11.05 1.31
N ARG A 38 -10.03 -11.17 1.31
CA ARG A 38 -10.72 -12.47 1.37
C ARG A 38 -10.67 -13.21 0.03
N HIS A 39 -10.36 -12.51 -1.05
CA HIS A 39 -10.51 -13.03 -2.40
C HIS A 39 -9.25 -12.96 -3.24
N VAL A 40 -8.39 -11.99 -2.98
CA VAL A 40 -7.19 -11.74 -3.78
C VAL A 40 -6.01 -11.44 -2.88
N ASP A 41 -4.80 -11.61 -3.42
CA ASP A 41 -3.57 -11.40 -2.67
C ASP A 41 -3.18 -9.92 -2.62
N ALA A 42 -2.69 -9.50 -1.46
CA ALA A 42 -2.04 -8.20 -1.33
C ALA A 42 -0.53 -8.39 -1.37
N HIS A 43 0.16 -7.48 -2.04
CA HIS A 43 1.61 -7.45 -2.16
C HIS A 43 2.12 -6.09 -1.71
N ALA A 44 3.31 -6.05 -1.16
CA ALA A 44 3.92 -4.80 -0.75
C ALA A 44 5.44 -4.88 -0.81
N PRO A 45 6.12 -3.75 -1.05
CA PRO A 45 7.56 -3.72 -0.90
C PRO A 45 7.93 -3.80 0.58
N TRP A 46 9.16 -4.21 0.87
CA TRP A 46 9.67 -4.26 2.24
C TRP A 46 9.52 -2.92 2.97
N LEU A 47 9.56 -1.82 2.22
CA LEU A 47 9.35 -0.48 2.73
C LEU A 47 8.07 -0.32 3.55
N LEU A 48 7.02 -1.08 3.24
CA LEU A 48 5.76 -1.00 3.98
C LEU A 48 5.97 -1.21 5.48
N GLN A 49 6.84 -2.15 5.85
CA GLN A 49 7.11 -2.44 7.25
C GLN A 49 7.76 -1.25 7.96
N LEU A 50 8.69 -0.56 7.28
CA LEU A 50 9.32 0.63 7.82
C LEU A 50 8.34 1.77 7.97
N GLU A 51 7.53 2.01 6.95
CA GLU A 51 6.57 3.10 6.97
C GLU A 51 5.49 2.87 8.03
N CYS A 52 4.98 1.67 8.13
CA CYS A 52 3.98 1.32 9.14
C CYS A 52 4.52 1.52 10.55
N THR A 53 5.69 0.99 10.84
CA THR A 53 6.29 1.13 12.19
C THR A 53 6.62 2.58 12.50
N ASN A 54 7.00 3.37 11.50
CA ASN A 54 7.25 4.80 11.73
C ASN A 54 5.97 5.56 12.07
N VAL A 55 4.86 5.24 11.44
CA VAL A 55 3.55 5.83 11.77
C VAL A 55 3.15 5.48 13.20
N LEU A 56 3.35 4.23 13.61
CA LEU A 56 3.07 3.80 14.99
C LEU A 56 3.97 4.50 15.99
N ARG A 57 5.25 4.66 15.67
CA ARG A 57 6.18 5.41 16.50
C ARG A 57 5.69 6.84 16.71
N THR A 58 5.26 7.49 15.64
CA THR A 58 4.75 8.86 15.71
C THR A 58 3.50 8.94 16.59
N ALA A 59 2.58 7.99 16.46
CA ALA A 59 1.38 7.93 17.29
C ALA A 59 1.73 7.78 18.77
N CYS A 60 2.70 6.94 19.08
CA CYS A 60 3.17 6.77 20.46
C CYS A 60 3.78 8.06 21.00
N ARG A 61 4.63 8.73 20.21
CA ARG A 61 5.28 9.97 20.63
C ARG A 61 4.29 11.10 20.87
N ARG A 62 3.19 11.11 20.13
CA ARG A 62 2.13 12.11 20.29
C ARG A 62 1.12 11.75 21.38
N GLY A 63 1.29 10.62 22.04
CA GLY A 63 0.37 10.16 23.07
C GLY A 63 -0.98 9.68 22.56
N VAL A 64 -1.11 9.45 21.26
CA VAL A 64 -2.34 8.97 20.63
C VAL A 64 -2.51 7.46 20.86
N MET A 65 -1.40 6.77 21.11
CA MET A 65 -1.38 5.32 21.24
C MET A 65 -0.37 4.92 22.31
N THR A 66 -0.68 3.88 23.08
CA THR A 66 0.30 3.32 24.01
C THR A 66 1.30 2.43 23.27
N ILE A 67 2.47 2.25 23.87
CA ILE A 67 3.49 1.35 23.30
C ILE A 67 2.94 -0.06 23.16
N GLY A 68 2.22 -0.54 24.18
CA GLY A 68 1.60 -1.87 24.13
C GLY A 68 0.62 -2.01 22.97
N SER A 69 -0.22 -1.00 22.76
CA SER A 69 -1.16 -1.00 21.63
C SER A 69 -0.44 -1.01 20.29
N ALA A 70 0.66 -0.25 20.17
CA ALA A 70 1.45 -0.24 18.95
C ALA A 70 2.02 -1.61 18.62
N HIS A 71 2.56 -2.31 19.64
CA HIS A 71 3.07 -3.68 19.44
C HIS A 71 1.95 -4.65 19.06
N THR A 72 0.76 -4.47 19.62
CA THR A 72 -0.40 -5.28 19.22
C THR A 72 -0.72 -5.07 17.75
N VAL A 73 -0.67 -3.82 17.27
CA VAL A 73 -0.88 -3.54 15.84
C VAL A 73 0.17 -4.24 14.98
N VAL A 74 1.44 -4.20 15.38
CA VAL A 74 2.50 -4.90 14.65
C VAL A 74 2.18 -6.39 14.53
N ASP A 75 1.76 -7.01 15.64
CA ASP A 75 1.39 -8.42 15.63
C ASP A 75 0.22 -8.70 14.68
N GLN A 76 -0.78 -7.83 14.69
CA GLN A 76 -1.94 -7.96 13.82
C GLN A 76 -1.56 -7.81 12.35
N VAL A 77 -0.70 -6.84 12.03
CA VAL A 77 -0.21 -6.65 10.65
C VAL A 77 0.53 -7.90 10.18
N ASN A 78 1.35 -8.50 11.04
CA ASN A 78 2.08 -9.72 10.68
C ASN A 78 1.16 -10.91 10.38
N LEU A 79 -0.07 -10.89 10.87
CA LEU A 79 -1.05 -11.95 10.61
C LEU A 79 -1.84 -11.72 9.31
N LEU A 80 -1.75 -10.53 8.72
CA LEU A 80 -2.46 -10.25 7.47
C LEU A 80 -1.83 -10.99 6.29
N PRO A 81 -2.64 -11.41 5.32
CA PRO A 81 -2.12 -12.09 4.13
C PRO A 81 -1.51 -11.10 3.14
N ILE A 82 -0.43 -10.44 3.54
CA ILE A 82 0.31 -9.50 2.72
C ILE A 82 1.65 -10.15 2.35
N HIS A 83 1.88 -10.29 1.06
CA HIS A 83 3.14 -10.83 0.56
C HIS A 83 4.15 -9.70 0.45
N ILE A 84 5.14 -9.71 1.33
CA ILE A 84 6.25 -8.76 1.24
C ILE A 84 7.20 -9.24 0.17
N ASP A 85 7.41 -8.41 -0.85
CA ASP A 85 8.26 -8.77 -1.97
C ASP A 85 9.72 -8.84 -1.53
N PRO A 86 10.41 -9.97 -1.76
CA PRO A 86 11.79 -10.13 -1.33
C PRO A 86 12.81 -9.49 -2.27
N THR A 87 12.39 -9.06 -3.46
CA THR A 87 13.29 -8.53 -4.47
C THR A 87 13.43 -7.03 -4.32
N PRO A 88 14.60 -6.52 -3.94
CA PRO A 88 14.77 -5.07 -3.84
C PRO A 88 14.72 -4.44 -5.22
N PRO A 89 14.08 -3.27 -5.37
CA PRO A 89 14.08 -2.58 -6.65
C PRO A 89 15.47 -2.03 -6.96
N GLN A 90 15.77 -1.95 -8.24
CA GLN A 90 17.03 -1.36 -8.69
C GLN A 90 16.99 0.16 -8.45
N PRO A 91 18.02 0.73 -7.83
CA PRO A 91 18.03 2.18 -7.57
C PRO A 91 17.84 3.04 -8.83
N ALA A 92 18.40 2.61 -9.95
CA ALA A 92 18.24 3.33 -11.22
C ALA A 92 16.78 3.39 -11.65
N ASN A 93 16.03 2.30 -11.48
CA ASN A 93 14.61 2.27 -11.80
C ASN A 93 13.80 3.16 -10.86
N LEU A 94 14.12 3.14 -9.58
CA LEU A 94 13.45 4.02 -8.61
C LEU A 94 13.65 5.49 -8.98
N LEU A 95 14.88 5.87 -9.30
CA LEU A 95 15.18 7.25 -9.69
C LEU A 95 14.40 7.64 -10.95
N SER A 96 14.38 6.77 -11.95
CA SER A 96 13.67 7.04 -13.20
C SER A 96 12.18 7.21 -12.97
N LEU A 97 11.56 6.36 -12.18
CA LEU A 97 10.14 6.45 -11.87
C LEU A 97 9.82 7.69 -11.06
N ALA A 98 10.65 7.98 -10.05
CA ALA A 98 10.46 9.15 -9.21
C ALA A 98 10.51 10.44 -10.03
N LEU A 99 11.49 10.57 -10.93
CA LEU A 99 11.62 11.76 -11.78
C LEU A 99 10.51 11.84 -12.82
N ARG A 100 10.15 10.71 -13.42
CA ARG A 100 9.14 10.69 -14.48
C ARG A 100 7.74 11.04 -13.96
N PHE A 101 7.38 10.57 -12.79
CA PHE A 101 6.03 10.74 -12.26
C PHE A 101 5.93 11.72 -11.09
N GLY A 102 7.02 12.42 -10.76
CA GLY A 102 7.01 13.39 -9.67
C GLY A 102 6.79 12.76 -8.30
N LEU A 103 7.32 11.57 -8.07
CA LEU A 103 7.16 10.84 -6.82
C LEU A 103 8.40 10.91 -5.95
N THR A 104 8.23 10.72 -4.66
CA THR A 104 9.35 10.34 -3.81
C THR A 104 9.84 8.96 -4.22
N SER A 105 11.06 8.59 -3.88
CA SER A 105 11.53 7.23 -4.13
C SER A 105 10.75 6.19 -3.31
N TYR A 106 10.17 6.61 -2.18
CA TYR A 106 9.31 5.73 -1.38
C TYR A 106 8.04 5.35 -2.14
N ASP A 107 7.33 6.33 -2.69
CA ASP A 107 6.16 6.07 -3.52
C ASP A 107 6.54 5.33 -4.79
N ALA A 108 7.68 5.66 -5.37
CA ALA A 108 8.18 4.98 -6.55
C ALA A 108 8.42 3.49 -6.31
N ALA A 109 8.77 3.09 -5.07
CA ALA A 109 8.94 1.68 -4.74
C ALA A 109 7.62 0.90 -4.85
N TYR A 110 6.50 1.50 -4.44
CA TYR A 110 5.19 0.87 -4.62
C TYR A 110 4.82 0.79 -6.10
N LEU A 111 5.05 1.85 -6.85
CA LEU A 111 4.77 1.86 -8.29
C LEU A 111 5.63 0.84 -9.03
N GLU A 112 6.91 0.74 -8.69
CA GLU A 112 7.82 -0.24 -9.30
C GLU A 112 7.30 -1.66 -9.10
N LEU A 113 6.89 -1.98 -7.88
CA LEU A 113 6.36 -3.31 -7.59
C LEU A 113 5.07 -3.57 -8.39
N ALA A 114 4.18 -2.60 -8.44
CA ALA A 114 2.92 -2.72 -9.17
C ALA A 114 3.17 -2.94 -10.67
N LEU A 115 4.10 -2.21 -11.25
CA LEU A 115 4.46 -2.39 -12.66
C LEU A 115 5.09 -3.75 -12.92
N ARG A 116 5.98 -4.19 -12.04
CA ARG A 116 6.66 -5.48 -12.17
C ARG A 116 5.68 -6.64 -12.06
N LEU A 117 4.71 -6.56 -11.15
CA LEU A 117 3.70 -7.59 -10.96
C LEU A 117 2.46 -7.42 -11.85
N GLN A 118 2.34 -6.28 -12.53
CA GLN A 118 1.15 -5.95 -13.34
C GLN A 118 -0.13 -5.98 -12.52
N LEU A 119 -0.09 -5.34 -11.35
CA LEU A 119 -1.21 -5.26 -10.43
C LEU A 119 -1.55 -3.81 -10.13
N PRO A 120 -2.83 -3.49 -9.90
CA PRO A 120 -3.21 -2.14 -9.49
C PRO A 120 -2.69 -1.81 -8.08
N VAL A 121 -2.63 -0.54 -7.77
CA VAL A 121 -2.21 -0.04 -6.46
C VAL A 121 -3.43 0.32 -5.63
N ALA A 122 -3.45 -0.11 -4.38
CA ALA A 122 -4.46 0.35 -3.41
C ALA A 122 -3.81 1.46 -2.59
N THR A 123 -4.23 2.70 -2.82
CA THR A 123 -3.65 3.87 -2.17
C THR A 123 -4.69 4.97 -1.97
N ARG A 124 -4.45 5.81 -0.97
CA ARG A 124 -5.19 7.05 -0.73
C ARG A 124 -4.32 8.27 -1.03
N ASP A 125 -3.08 8.06 -1.41
CA ASP A 125 -2.16 9.13 -1.78
C ASP A 125 -2.45 9.58 -3.20
N ALA A 126 -2.80 10.85 -3.38
CA ALA A 126 -3.18 11.38 -4.69
C ALA A 126 -2.05 11.31 -5.71
N GLU A 127 -0.82 11.59 -5.29
CA GLU A 127 0.32 11.57 -6.21
C GLU A 127 0.63 10.15 -6.69
N LEU A 128 0.59 9.18 -5.80
CA LEU A 128 0.80 7.78 -6.19
C LEU A 128 -0.36 7.29 -7.08
N ALA A 129 -1.59 7.67 -6.77
CA ALA A 129 -2.74 7.32 -7.60
C ALA A 129 -2.62 7.88 -9.01
N GLU A 130 -2.24 9.15 -9.15
CA GLU A 130 -2.02 9.75 -10.47
C GLU A 130 -0.92 9.03 -11.25
N ALA A 131 0.18 8.71 -10.58
CA ALA A 131 1.27 7.98 -11.21
C ALA A 131 0.85 6.59 -11.65
N ALA A 132 0.05 5.90 -10.85
CA ALA A 132 -0.49 4.59 -11.20
C ALA A 132 -1.34 4.65 -12.46
N TRP A 133 -2.21 5.66 -12.56
CA TRP A 133 -3.02 5.85 -13.77
C TRP A 133 -2.17 6.24 -14.96
N ALA A 134 -1.23 7.16 -14.79
CA ALA A 134 -0.36 7.63 -15.88
C ALA A 134 0.53 6.51 -16.43
N SER A 135 0.93 5.57 -15.59
CA SER A 135 1.77 4.44 -15.99
C SER A 135 0.99 3.28 -16.62
N GLY A 136 -0.34 3.36 -16.61
CA GLY A 136 -1.19 2.33 -17.18
C GLY A 136 -1.58 1.21 -16.22
N ILE A 137 -1.09 1.25 -14.97
CA ILE A 137 -1.39 0.18 -14.00
C ILE A 137 -2.70 0.41 -13.25
N GLY A 138 -3.00 1.66 -12.94
CA GLY A 138 -4.23 2.04 -12.28
C GLY A 138 -4.28 1.79 -10.79
N VAL A 139 -5.41 2.19 -10.21
CA VAL A 139 -5.72 2.06 -8.79
C VAL A 139 -6.78 0.98 -8.62
N LEU A 140 -6.66 0.19 -7.56
CA LEU A 140 -7.64 -0.87 -7.27
C LEU A 140 -9.03 -0.27 -7.13
N ALA A 141 -9.95 -0.71 -7.96
CA ALA A 141 -11.36 -0.36 -7.87
C ALA A 141 -12.03 -1.25 -6.83
N VAL A 142 -12.79 -0.65 -5.93
CA VAL A 142 -13.48 -1.37 -4.87
C VAL A 142 -14.91 -0.89 -4.74
N GLY A 143 -15.73 -1.66 -4.03
CA GLY A 143 -17.07 -1.26 -3.71
C GLY A 143 -17.97 -1.25 -4.90
N GLY A 144 -17.77 -2.06 -5.82
CA GLY A 144 -18.51 -2.14 -6.99
C GLY A 144 -19.76 -1.50 -6.95
N ALA A 145 -20.06 -0.77 -6.83
CA ALA A 145 -21.35 -0.33 -6.99
C ALA A 145 -22.02 -0.62 -8.08
#